data_a5844afa3cca875f50c0b70892bdcfb5
#
_entry.id   a5844afa3cca875f50c0b70892bdcfb5
#
_cell.length_a   1.000
_cell.length_b   1.000
_cell.length_c   1.000
_cell.angle_alpha   90.00
_cell.angle_beta   90.00
_cell.angle_gamma   90.00
#
_symmetry.space_group_name_H-M   'P 1'
#
loop_
_entity.id
_entity.type
_entity.pdbx_description
1 polymer ?
#
loop_
_entity_poly.entity_id
_entity_poly.type
_entity_poly.pdbx_seq_one_letter_code
_entity_poly.pdbx_strand_id
1 'polypeptide(L)'
;MITNFDHVTIGVRDTEAAKRFFSLLGFEHEKTVTISGDTFSGYMGIPRLEAEHVTLVLRGAQPRLEVQLLRFLHPDALLDPNIASLCKTGFNHVCLAVDDLDAELGKLRKAGVETRSAVLDFRGCKLVFLRGPEDVCVELSERKAIPQ
;
A
#
# COMPACT_ATOMS: atom_id res chain seq x y z
N MET A 1 18.40 -18.40 1.07
CA MET A 1 18.51 -17.22 1.98
C MET A 1 17.62 -16.13 1.44
N ILE A 2 16.78 -15.49 2.27
CA ILE A 2 16.02 -14.30 1.88
C ILE A 2 17.00 -13.14 1.73
N THR A 3 16.91 -12.39 0.65
CA THR A 3 17.86 -11.31 0.33
C THR A 3 17.27 -9.93 0.53
N ASN A 4 15.95 -9.78 0.41
CA ASN A 4 15.28 -8.48 0.48
C ASN A 4 13.78 -8.63 0.75
N PHE A 5 13.14 -7.54 1.18
CA PHE A 5 11.70 -7.35 1.07
C PHE A 5 11.40 -6.79 -0.32
N ASP A 6 10.64 -7.50 -1.13
CA ASP A 6 10.44 -7.17 -2.55
C ASP A 6 9.23 -6.25 -2.76
N HIS A 7 8.05 -6.72 -2.40
CA HIS A 7 6.81 -5.96 -2.58
C HIS A 7 5.72 -6.32 -1.57
N VAL A 8 4.71 -5.47 -1.49
CA VAL A 8 3.40 -5.78 -0.94
C VAL A 8 2.36 -5.69 -2.05
N THR A 9 1.44 -6.64 -2.11
CA THR A 9 0.33 -6.62 -3.08
C THR A 9 -0.97 -6.28 -2.37
N ILE A 10 -1.71 -5.33 -2.93
CA ILE A 10 -2.99 -4.87 -2.43
C ILE A 10 -4.07 -5.15 -3.49
N GLY A 11 -5.10 -5.90 -3.12
CA GLY A 11 -6.28 -6.08 -3.96
C GLY A 11 -7.11 -4.79 -3.98
N VAL A 12 -7.47 -4.33 -5.18
CA VAL A 12 -8.23 -3.08 -5.37
C VAL A 12 -9.31 -3.26 -6.44
N ARG A 13 -10.38 -2.48 -6.34
CA ARG A 13 -11.43 -2.39 -7.37
C ARG A 13 -11.21 -1.20 -8.31
N ASP A 14 -10.58 -0.15 -7.82
CA ASP A 14 -10.26 1.07 -8.57
C ASP A 14 -8.74 1.30 -8.58
N THR A 15 -8.09 0.80 -9.65
CA THR A 15 -6.64 0.94 -9.83
C THR A 15 -6.21 2.40 -10.01
N GLU A 16 -7.05 3.24 -10.60
CA GLU A 16 -6.71 4.65 -10.82
C GLU A 16 -6.74 5.45 -9.50
N ALA A 17 -7.73 5.20 -8.64
CA ALA A 17 -7.77 5.80 -7.32
C ALA A 17 -6.56 5.36 -6.47
N ALA A 18 -6.20 4.07 -6.52
CA ALA A 18 -5.05 3.53 -5.81
C ALA A 18 -3.72 4.11 -6.34
N LYS A 19 -3.55 4.22 -7.66
CA LYS A 19 -2.37 4.86 -8.28
C LYS A 19 -2.23 6.31 -7.83
N ARG A 20 -3.33 7.08 -7.83
CA ARG A 20 -3.32 8.46 -7.34
C ARG A 20 -2.88 8.55 -5.89
N PHE A 21 -3.42 7.70 -5.01
CA PHE A 21 -3.04 7.68 -3.60
C PHE A 21 -1.54 7.42 -3.42
N PHE A 22 -1.02 6.35 -4.03
CA PHE A 22 0.40 6.00 -3.89
C PHE A 22 1.33 6.99 -4.58
N SER A 23 0.89 7.69 -5.64
CA SER A 23 1.69 8.75 -6.26
C SER A 23 1.94 9.93 -5.31
N LEU A 24 0.97 10.25 -4.43
CA LEU A 24 1.14 11.26 -3.38
C LEU A 24 2.20 10.86 -2.35
N LEU A 25 2.46 9.56 -2.19
CA LEU A 25 3.49 9.00 -1.31
C LEU A 25 4.82 8.75 -2.02
N GLY A 26 4.98 9.22 -3.26
CA GLY A 26 6.23 9.11 -4.02
C GLY A 26 6.40 7.84 -4.83
N PHE A 27 5.36 7.02 -4.96
CA PHE A 27 5.37 5.86 -5.85
C PHE A 27 5.04 6.27 -7.28
N GLU A 28 5.77 5.71 -8.23
CA GLU A 28 5.56 5.93 -9.66
C GLU A 28 5.03 4.66 -10.32
N HIS A 29 4.08 4.85 -11.23
CA HIS A 29 3.58 3.76 -12.06
C HIS A 29 4.66 3.29 -13.03
N GLU A 30 5.03 2.03 -12.98
CA GLU A 30 6.01 1.45 -13.89
C GLU A 30 5.34 0.69 -15.02
N LYS A 31 4.42 -0.22 -14.70
CA LYS A 31 3.74 -1.04 -15.71
C LYS A 31 2.39 -1.55 -15.22
N THR A 32 1.56 -1.89 -16.19
CA THR A 32 0.31 -2.62 -15.99
C THR A 32 0.28 -3.79 -16.96
N VAL A 33 -0.03 -4.98 -16.48
CA VAL A 33 -0.18 -6.19 -17.27
C VAL A 33 -1.47 -6.92 -16.89
N THR A 34 -2.11 -7.58 -17.85
CA THR A 34 -3.19 -8.52 -17.55
C THR A 34 -2.60 -9.89 -17.34
N ILE A 35 -2.90 -10.51 -16.21
CA ILE A 35 -2.55 -11.90 -15.91
C ILE A 35 -3.79 -12.78 -16.11
N SER A 36 -3.66 -13.85 -16.86
CA SER A 36 -4.76 -14.76 -17.19
C SER A 36 -4.24 -16.12 -17.66
N GLY A 37 -5.15 -17.05 -17.87
CA GLY A 37 -4.87 -18.38 -18.41
C GLY A 37 -4.50 -19.41 -17.34
N ASP A 38 -4.29 -20.64 -17.79
CA ASP A 38 -4.11 -21.81 -16.93
C ASP A 38 -2.89 -21.71 -16.03
N THR A 39 -1.80 -21.12 -16.50
CA THR A 39 -0.57 -20.95 -15.73
C THR A 39 -0.82 -20.08 -14.49
N PHE A 40 -1.41 -18.91 -14.66
CA PHE A 40 -1.70 -18.01 -13.52
C PHE A 40 -2.83 -18.53 -12.65
N SER A 41 -3.85 -19.15 -13.25
CA SER A 41 -4.94 -19.79 -12.51
C SER A 41 -4.43 -20.90 -11.61
N GLY A 42 -3.52 -21.75 -12.10
CA GLY A 42 -2.86 -22.78 -11.30
C GLY A 42 -1.94 -22.22 -10.23
N TYR A 43 -1.12 -21.22 -10.56
CA TYR A 43 -0.21 -20.58 -9.62
C TYR A 43 -0.93 -19.93 -8.44
N MET A 44 -2.04 -19.23 -8.69
CA MET A 44 -2.81 -18.54 -7.65
C MET A 44 -3.90 -19.41 -7.02
N GLY A 45 -4.18 -20.60 -7.57
CA GLY A 45 -5.26 -21.45 -7.10
C GLY A 45 -6.65 -20.88 -7.38
N ILE A 46 -6.80 -20.01 -8.36
CA ILE A 46 -8.05 -19.33 -8.72
C ILE A 46 -8.48 -19.76 -10.13
N PRO A 47 -9.55 -20.56 -10.28
CA PRO A 47 -9.98 -21.02 -11.59
C PRO A 47 -10.37 -19.86 -12.51
N ARG A 48 -9.96 -19.95 -13.77
CA ARG A 48 -10.25 -18.95 -14.83
C ARG A 48 -9.87 -17.53 -14.43
N LEU A 49 -8.74 -17.39 -13.74
CA LEU A 49 -8.24 -16.09 -13.31
C LEU A 49 -8.02 -15.15 -14.52
N GLU A 50 -8.53 -13.94 -14.36
CA GLU A 50 -8.16 -12.77 -15.14
C GLU A 50 -8.06 -11.57 -14.21
N ALA A 51 -6.91 -10.91 -14.18
CA ALA A 51 -6.67 -9.78 -13.31
C ALA A 51 -5.71 -8.77 -13.95
N GLU A 52 -5.92 -7.50 -13.64
CA GLU A 52 -5.00 -6.43 -13.93
C GLU A 52 -3.97 -6.35 -12.80
N HIS A 53 -2.70 -6.43 -13.14
CA HIS A 53 -1.58 -6.34 -12.23
C HIS A 53 -0.80 -5.06 -12.52
N VAL A 54 -0.74 -4.16 -11.54
CA VAL A 54 -0.07 -2.86 -11.62
C VAL A 54 1.15 -2.85 -10.72
N THR A 55 2.30 -2.44 -11.24
CA THR A 55 3.52 -2.25 -10.46
C THR A 55 3.76 -0.75 -10.23
N LEU A 56 3.86 -0.37 -8.96
CA LEU A 56 4.24 0.96 -8.51
C LEU A 56 5.58 0.87 -7.78
N VAL A 57 6.50 1.79 -8.08
CA VAL A 57 7.87 1.77 -7.53
C VAL A 57 8.11 3.04 -6.74
N LEU A 58 8.63 2.91 -5.52
CA LEU A 58 9.03 4.07 -4.72
C LEU A 58 10.27 4.72 -5.32
N ARG A 59 10.14 6.00 -5.70
CA ARG A 59 11.24 6.76 -6.31
C ARG A 59 12.46 6.82 -5.40
N GLY A 60 13.60 6.42 -5.92
CA GLY A 60 14.90 6.52 -5.23
C GLY A 60 15.12 5.51 -4.11
N ALA A 61 14.18 4.61 -3.84
CA ALA A 61 14.36 3.59 -2.81
C ALA A 61 15.47 2.60 -3.18
N GLN A 62 16.37 2.34 -2.24
CA GLN A 62 17.42 1.33 -2.33
C GLN A 62 17.51 0.56 -1.01
N PRO A 63 17.26 -0.75 -1.02
CA PRO A 63 16.85 -1.55 -2.17
C PRO A 63 15.50 -1.11 -2.75
N ARG A 64 15.24 -1.45 -4.02
CA ARG A 64 13.98 -1.16 -4.71
C ARG A 64 12.79 -1.64 -3.87
N LEU A 65 11.78 -0.81 -3.73
CA LEU A 65 10.55 -1.11 -3.02
C LEU A 65 9.36 -0.95 -3.96
N GLU A 66 8.49 -1.94 -3.98
CA GLU A 66 7.29 -1.94 -4.80
C GLU A 66 6.01 -2.06 -3.97
N VAL A 67 4.98 -1.37 -4.45
CA VAL A 67 3.58 -1.67 -4.15
C VAL A 67 2.97 -2.21 -5.44
N GLN A 68 2.37 -3.38 -5.36
CA GLN A 68 1.65 -3.96 -6.48
C GLN A 68 0.15 -3.89 -6.21
N LEU A 69 -0.61 -3.54 -7.23
CA LEU A 69 -2.06 -3.53 -7.16
C LEU A 69 -2.60 -4.68 -7.99
N LEU A 70 -3.60 -5.37 -7.47
CA LEU A 70 -4.24 -6.48 -8.15
C LEU A 70 -5.74 -6.22 -8.23
N ARG A 71 -6.25 -6.03 -9.44
CA ARG A 71 -7.67 -5.86 -9.70
C ARG A 71 -8.20 -7.09 -10.42
N PHE A 72 -9.05 -7.86 -9.75
CA PHE A 72 -9.69 -9.02 -10.34
C PHE A 72 -10.74 -8.58 -11.36
N LEU A 73 -10.63 -9.11 -12.57
CA LEU A 73 -11.61 -8.99 -13.63
C LEU A 73 -12.50 -10.24 -13.67
N HIS A 74 -11.93 -11.40 -13.33
CA HIS A 74 -12.62 -12.66 -13.13
C HIS A 74 -11.77 -13.59 -12.23
N PRO A 75 -12.39 -14.27 -11.24
CA PRO A 75 -13.71 -14.01 -10.66
C PRO A 75 -13.75 -12.68 -9.90
N ASP A 76 -14.93 -12.24 -9.46
CA ASP A 76 -15.06 -11.07 -8.62
C ASP A 76 -14.24 -11.23 -7.33
N ALA A 77 -13.58 -10.17 -6.92
CA ALA A 77 -12.82 -10.17 -5.67
C ALA A 77 -13.73 -10.35 -4.45
N LEU A 78 -13.28 -11.17 -3.51
CA LEU A 78 -13.93 -11.26 -2.19
C LEU A 78 -13.66 -9.98 -1.40
N LEU A 79 -14.71 -9.39 -0.85
CA LEU A 79 -14.58 -8.22 0.00
C LEU A 79 -14.35 -8.63 1.46
N ASP A 80 -13.37 -8.02 2.11
CA ASP A 80 -13.16 -8.15 3.55
C ASP A 80 -13.90 -7.02 4.27
N PRO A 81 -15.04 -7.28 4.95
CA PRO A 81 -15.79 -6.25 5.66
C PRO A 81 -15.01 -5.65 6.83
N ASN A 82 -13.93 -6.29 7.27
CA ASN A 82 -13.09 -5.85 8.38
C ASN A 82 -11.76 -5.24 7.91
N ILE A 83 -11.61 -4.93 6.62
CA ILE A 83 -10.34 -4.45 6.06
C ILE A 83 -9.81 -3.21 6.82
N ALA A 84 -10.70 -2.35 7.26
CA ALA A 84 -10.38 -1.15 8.00
C ALA A 84 -10.02 -1.37 9.47
N SER A 85 -10.30 -2.55 10.04
CA SER A 85 -10.04 -2.83 11.45
C SER A 85 -8.56 -3.13 11.69
N LEU A 86 -7.96 -2.45 12.65
CA LEU A 86 -6.61 -2.77 13.14
C LEU A 86 -6.62 -3.90 14.19
N CYS A 87 -7.81 -4.26 14.72
CA CYS A 87 -8.00 -5.36 15.65
C CYS A 87 -8.47 -6.62 14.93
N LYS A 88 -7.59 -7.18 14.08
CA LYS A 88 -7.86 -8.42 13.34
C LYS A 88 -6.59 -9.23 13.14
N THR A 89 -6.74 -10.52 12.88
CA THR A 89 -5.63 -11.39 12.45
C THR A 89 -5.31 -11.19 10.97
N GLY A 90 -4.12 -11.58 10.54
CA GLY A 90 -3.66 -11.47 9.18
C GLY A 90 -2.99 -10.12 8.90
N PHE A 91 -3.02 -9.67 7.64
CA PHE A 91 -2.44 -8.38 7.27
C PHE A 91 -3.14 -7.24 7.99
N ASN A 92 -2.38 -6.40 8.67
CA ASN A 92 -2.90 -5.29 9.48
C ASN A 92 -2.72 -3.95 8.79
N HIS A 93 -1.48 -3.56 8.50
CA HIS A 93 -1.15 -2.30 7.81
C HIS A 93 0.23 -2.38 7.16
N VAL A 94 0.52 -1.45 6.28
CA VAL A 94 1.87 -1.15 5.80
C VAL A 94 2.31 0.18 6.39
N CYS A 95 3.57 0.23 6.86
CA CYS A 95 4.16 1.45 7.41
C CYS A 95 5.27 1.96 6.49
N LEU A 96 5.21 3.25 6.15
CA LEU A 96 6.22 3.95 5.36
C LEU A 96 6.92 5.00 6.23
N ALA A 97 8.24 5.02 6.18
CA ALA A 97 9.02 6.02 6.89
C ALA A 97 9.06 7.34 6.12
N VAL A 98 8.95 8.45 6.83
CA VAL A 98 9.06 9.81 6.28
C VAL A 98 10.07 10.63 7.09
N ASP A 99 10.67 11.62 6.45
CA ASP A 99 11.64 12.50 7.11
C ASP A 99 10.96 13.59 7.94
N ASP A 100 9.81 14.10 7.49
CA ASP A 100 9.02 15.15 8.14
C ASP A 100 7.52 14.82 8.01
N LEU A 101 6.94 14.28 9.09
CA LEU A 101 5.54 13.84 9.10
C LEU A 101 4.57 15.03 8.97
N ASP A 102 4.89 16.17 9.58
CA ASP A 102 3.99 17.33 9.56
C ASP A 102 3.91 17.93 8.16
N ALA A 103 5.06 18.05 7.47
CA ALA A 103 5.12 18.50 6.09
C ALA A 103 4.39 17.54 5.15
N GLU A 104 4.57 16.22 5.32
CA GLU A 104 3.94 15.20 4.50
C GLU A 104 2.41 15.20 4.69
N LEU A 105 1.94 15.26 5.94
CA LEU A 105 0.51 15.38 6.24
C LEU A 105 -0.11 16.66 5.67
N GLY A 106 0.64 17.77 5.65
CA GLY A 106 0.20 19.01 5.03
C GLY A 106 -0.10 18.84 3.54
N LYS A 107 0.75 18.13 2.79
CA LYS A 107 0.54 17.80 1.37
C LYS A 107 -0.64 16.85 1.18
N LEU A 108 -0.69 15.77 1.95
CA LEU A 108 -1.71 14.74 1.83
C LEU A 108 -3.12 15.29 2.11
N ARG A 109 -3.28 16.11 3.16
CA ARG A 109 -4.56 16.76 3.50
C ARG A 109 -5.04 17.70 2.39
N LYS A 110 -4.13 18.48 1.79
CA LYS A 110 -4.47 19.34 0.64
C LYS A 110 -4.93 18.53 -0.58
N ALA A 111 -4.45 17.31 -0.72
CA ALA A 111 -4.86 16.37 -1.77
C ALA A 111 -6.12 15.55 -1.40
N GLY A 112 -6.73 15.79 -0.23
CA GLY A 112 -7.95 15.13 0.20
C GLY A 112 -7.74 13.76 0.87
N VAL A 113 -6.51 13.43 1.26
CA VAL A 113 -6.24 12.18 2.00
C VAL A 113 -6.66 12.36 3.45
N GLU A 114 -7.49 11.43 3.94
CA GLU A 114 -7.97 11.42 5.30
C GLU A 114 -7.03 10.65 6.24
N THR A 115 -6.82 11.19 7.44
CA THR A 115 -6.19 10.46 8.53
C THR A 115 -7.24 9.67 9.30
N ARG A 116 -6.87 8.48 9.77
CA ARG A 116 -7.72 7.62 10.62
C ARG A 116 -7.52 7.88 12.10
N SER A 117 -6.39 8.52 12.46
CA SER A 117 -6.01 8.85 13.82
C SER A 117 -5.46 10.25 13.90
N ALA A 118 -5.39 10.80 15.11
CA ALA A 118 -4.48 11.90 15.41
C ALA A 118 -3.03 11.41 15.30
N VAL A 119 -2.10 12.35 15.15
CA VAL A 119 -0.67 12.03 15.23
C VAL A 119 -0.34 11.58 16.65
N LEU A 120 0.29 10.42 16.78
CA LEU A 120 0.82 9.91 18.03
C LEU A 120 2.31 10.24 18.09
N ASP A 121 2.73 10.98 19.13
CA ASP A 121 4.15 11.14 19.49
C ASP A 121 4.48 10.15 20.60
N PHE A 122 5.30 9.16 20.30
CA PHE A 122 5.60 8.08 21.22
C PHE A 122 7.07 7.66 21.11
N ARG A 123 7.81 7.84 22.21
CA ARG A 123 9.21 7.40 22.32
C ARG A 123 10.12 7.88 21.19
N GLY A 124 9.96 9.13 20.74
CA GLY A 124 10.77 9.72 19.68
C GLY A 124 10.34 9.33 18.25
N CYS A 125 9.18 8.71 18.12
CA CYS A 125 8.52 8.48 16.83
C CYS A 125 7.23 9.28 16.77
N LYS A 126 6.96 9.92 15.63
CA LYS A 126 5.63 10.41 15.29
C LYS A 126 4.99 9.41 14.34
N LEU A 127 3.75 9.04 14.61
CA LEU A 127 3.00 8.00 13.90
C LEU A 127 1.62 8.50 13.54
N VAL A 128 1.10 8.11 12.38
CA VAL A 128 -0.28 8.38 11.98
C VAL A 128 -0.79 7.33 11.02
N PHE A 129 -2.06 6.94 11.17
CA PHE A 129 -2.74 6.10 10.19
C PHE A 129 -3.49 6.94 9.17
N LEU A 130 -3.31 6.60 7.90
CA LEU A 130 -4.05 7.13 6.75
C LEU A 130 -5.12 6.13 6.32
N ARG A 131 -6.19 6.66 5.71
CA ARG A 131 -7.15 5.87 4.96
C ARG A 131 -6.62 5.65 3.55
N GLY A 132 -6.09 4.47 3.29
CA GLY A 132 -5.60 4.06 1.97
C GLY A 132 -6.71 3.57 1.03
N PRO A 133 -6.33 3.12 -0.18
CA PRO A 133 -7.27 2.53 -1.14
C PRO A 133 -8.00 1.32 -0.52
N GLU A 134 -9.28 1.15 -0.85
CA GLU A 134 -10.13 0.07 -0.31
C GLU A 134 -10.17 0.02 1.22
N ASP A 135 -9.97 1.15 1.90
CA ASP A 135 -9.86 1.24 3.37
C ASP A 135 -8.66 0.48 3.99
N VAL A 136 -7.67 0.09 3.19
CA VAL A 136 -6.41 -0.44 3.71
C VAL A 136 -5.75 0.59 4.63
N CYS A 137 -5.24 0.15 5.77
CA CYS A 137 -4.52 1.03 6.69
C CYS A 137 -3.09 1.24 6.19
N VAL A 138 -2.73 2.49 5.98
CA VAL A 138 -1.35 2.90 5.69
C VAL A 138 -0.85 3.77 6.84
N GLU A 139 0.25 3.38 7.46
CA GLU A 139 0.89 4.14 8.52
C GLU A 139 2.04 4.97 7.95
N LEU A 140 2.18 6.20 8.41
CA LEU A 140 3.40 6.98 8.22
C LEU A 140 4.13 7.09 9.54
N SER A 141 5.45 6.94 9.53
CA SER A 141 6.29 7.07 10.70
C SER A 141 7.48 8.00 10.45
N GLU A 142 7.65 8.99 11.32
CA GLU A 142 8.87 9.79 11.44
C GLU A 142 9.63 9.33 12.68
N ARG A 143 10.87 8.88 12.52
CA ARG A 143 11.74 8.52 13.64
C ARG A 143 12.78 9.60 13.82
N LYS A 144 12.86 10.19 15.00
CA LYS A 144 13.99 11.05 15.34
C LYS A 144 15.26 10.19 15.31
N ALA A 145 16.30 10.70 14.66
CA ALA A 145 17.61 10.05 14.70
C ALA A 145 18.00 9.85 16.19
N ILE A 146 18.21 8.60 16.58
CA ILE A 146 18.79 8.32 17.90
C ILE A 146 20.24 8.84 17.84
N PRO A 147 20.64 9.82 18.67
CA PRO A 147 22.03 10.21 18.75
C PRO A 147 22.85 8.97 19.07
N GLN A 148 23.86 8.68 18.26
CA GLN A 148 24.83 7.62 18.52
C GLN A 148 25.69 7.97 19.73
#